data_93850ecd753b9bc6896d8d8476b4214b
#
_entry.id   93850ecd753b9bc6896d8d8476b4214b
#
_cell.length_a   1.000
_cell.length_b   1.000
_cell.length_c   1.000
_cell.angle_alpha   90.00
_cell.angle_beta   90.00
_cell.angle_gamma   90.00
#
_symmetry.space_group_name_H-M   'P 1'
#
loop_
_entity.id
_entity.type
_entity.pdbx_description
1 polymer ?
#
loop_
_entity_poly.entity_id
_entity_poly.type
_entity_poly.pdbx_seq_one_letter_code
_entity_poly.pdbx_strand_id
1 'polypeptide(L)'
;MDKLEQLESSWKGHRAFAEWLTQRLQPKITVELGVDYGYSLFCLANNNPGRVIGIDLFEGDAHAGTREKNQHETVQQFATDNKYTNVTLIKGDFNELVKYWIAPIDILHIDGLHTYEACLMDFVNWGPHVSAAGVVLMHDITSYPDVTRVFLEVGAKSKVAFLHSAGLGIVCRDPALAEEILTRYPDAVTGQALAEEMVKLKQDAQRFRFNTP
;
A
#
# COMPACT_ATOMS: atom_id res chain seq x y z
N MET A 1 -7.79 3.82 25.20
CA MET A 1 -6.59 4.05 24.40
C MET A 1 -6.76 3.26 23.12
N ASP A 2 -6.54 3.86 21.97
CA ASP A 2 -6.66 3.18 20.66
C ASP A 2 -5.55 2.12 20.57
N LYS A 3 -5.92 0.86 20.53
CA LYS A 3 -4.95 -0.25 20.53
C LYS A 3 -4.14 -0.32 19.21
N LEU A 4 -4.72 0.19 18.12
CA LEU A 4 -4.05 0.24 16.84
C LEU A 4 -2.79 1.12 16.89
N GLU A 5 -2.82 2.24 17.63
CA GLU A 5 -1.67 3.12 17.79
C GLU A 5 -0.48 2.49 18.55
N GLN A 6 -0.70 1.34 19.18
CA GLN A 6 0.37 0.58 19.83
C GLN A 6 1.23 -0.22 18.84
N LEU A 7 0.71 -0.49 17.64
CA LEU A 7 1.48 -1.15 16.59
C LEU A 7 2.49 -0.16 15.98
N GLU A 8 3.73 -0.58 15.86
CA GLU A 8 4.76 0.18 15.16
C GLU A 8 4.55 0.09 13.66
N SER A 9 4.54 1.24 12.96
CA SER A 9 4.42 1.29 11.50
C SER A 9 4.78 2.67 10.96
N SER A 10 5.45 2.72 9.82
CA SER A 10 5.63 3.92 9.00
C SER A 10 4.30 4.41 8.36
N TRP A 11 3.29 3.57 8.34
CA TRP A 11 1.99 3.82 7.73
C TRP A 11 1.05 4.73 8.54
N LYS A 12 1.42 5.09 9.79
CA LYS A 12 0.54 5.82 10.74
C LYS A 12 -0.08 7.11 10.17
N GLY A 13 0.66 7.87 9.37
CA GLY A 13 0.15 9.10 8.76
C GLY A 13 -0.95 8.88 7.69
N HIS A 14 -1.13 7.67 7.18
CA HIS A 14 -2.14 7.37 6.15
C HIS A 14 -3.46 6.85 6.72
N ARG A 15 -3.57 6.68 8.04
CA ARG A 15 -4.78 6.13 8.68
C ARG A 15 -6.05 6.89 8.32
N ALA A 16 -6.04 8.21 8.46
CA ALA A 16 -7.21 9.03 8.16
C ALA A 16 -7.65 8.92 6.69
N PHE A 17 -6.68 8.78 5.78
CA PHE A 17 -6.94 8.52 4.38
C PHE A 17 -7.59 7.14 4.16
N ALA A 18 -7.06 6.08 4.78
CA ALA A 18 -7.64 4.74 4.67
C ALA A 18 -9.09 4.69 5.17
N GLU A 19 -9.37 5.28 6.32
CA GLU A 19 -10.72 5.36 6.88
C GLU A 19 -11.68 6.14 5.97
N TRP A 20 -11.24 7.25 5.37
CA TRP A 20 -12.03 7.97 4.38
C TRP A 20 -12.23 7.16 3.10
N LEU A 21 -11.18 6.52 2.57
CA LEU A 21 -11.23 5.76 1.34
C LEU A 21 -12.22 4.58 1.45
N THR A 22 -12.18 3.84 2.55
CA THR A 22 -13.10 2.73 2.80
C THR A 22 -14.54 3.19 2.94
N GLN A 23 -14.78 4.32 3.61
CA GLN A 23 -16.11 4.93 3.70
C GLN A 23 -16.60 5.44 2.33
N ARG A 24 -15.71 5.99 1.51
CA ARG A 24 -16.04 6.53 0.20
C ARG A 24 -16.33 5.44 -0.83
N LEU A 25 -15.55 4.37 -0.85
CA LEU A 25 -15.67 3.29 -1.83
C LEU A 25 -16.66 2.20 -1.42
N GLN A 26 -16.92 2.02 -0.11
CA GLN A 26 -17.72 0.91 0.43
C GLN A 26 -17.27 -0.43 -0.17
N PRO A 27 -15.97 -0.79 -0.08
CA PRO A 27 -15.40 -1.92 -0.79
C PRO A 27 -16.03 -3.24 -0.32
N LYS A 28 -16.23 -4.16 -1.26
CA LYS A 28 -16.64 -5.55 -0.96
C LYS A 28 -15.44 -6.41 -0.63
N ILE A 29 -14.33 -6.20 -1.36
CA ILE A 29 -13.08 -6.93 -1.17
C ILE A 29 -11.90 -5.95 -1.18
N THR A 30 -11.17 -5.96 -0.08
CA THR A 30 -9.86 -5.32 0.06
C THR A 30 -8.81 -6.40 0.21
N VAL A 31 -7.70 -6.29 -0.50
CA VAL A 31 -6.55 -7.21 -0.41
C VAL A 31 -5.31 -6.41 -0.06
N GLU A 32 -4.53 -6.92 0.88
CA GLU A 32 -3.21 -6.41 1.23
C GLU A 32 -2.15 -7.49 1.02
N LEU A 33 -1.11 -7.15 0.28
CA LEU A 33 0.08 -7.96 0.04
C LEU A 33 1.23 -7.40 0.88
N GLY A 34 1.69 -8.17 1.87
CA GLY A 34 2.59 -7.70 2.92
C GLY A 34 1.82 -7.11 4.10
N VAL A 35 1.71 -7.88 5.16
CA VAL A 35 0.88 -7.52 6.35
C VAL A 35 1.75 -7.02 7.49
N ASP A 36 2.93 -7.60 7.64
CA ASP A 36 3.84 -7.36 8.75
C ASP A 36 3.12 -7.45 10.13
N TYR A 37 3.07 -6.35 10.88
CA TYR A 37 2.34 -6.26 12.16
C TYR A 37 0.86 -5.90 12.01
N GLY A 38 0.39 -5.65 10.77
CA GLY A 38 -1.01 -5.48 10.43
C GLY A 38 -1.57 -4.06 10.61
N TYR A 39 -0.73 -3.03 10.84
CA TYR A 39 -1.25 -1.68 11.07
C TYR A 39 -2.11 -1.18 9.90
N SER A 40 -1.59 -1.23 8.67
CA SER A 40 -2.29 -0.83 7.44
C SER A 40 -3.54 -1.67 7.19
N LEU A 41 -3.41 -2.99 7.35
CA LEU A 41 -4.53 -3.94 7.23
C LEU A 41 -5.70 -3.56 8.13
N PHE A 42 -5.42 -3.27 9.41
CA PHE A 42 -6.46 -2.89 10.37
C PHE A 42 -7.00 -1.48 10.12
N CYS A 43 -6.20 -0.54 9.61
CA CYS A 43 -6.70 0.75 9.13
C CYS A 43 -7.70 0.58 7.97
N LEU A 44 -7.38 -0.27 7.01
CA LEU A 44 -8.26 -0.61 5.88
C LEU A 44 -9.49 -1.44 6.30
N ALA A 45 -9.40 -2.17 7.42
CA ALA A 45 -10.52 -2.95 7.96
C ALA A 45 -11.48 -2.09 8.80
N ASN A 46 -10.99 -0.98 9.32
CA ASN A 46 -11.76 -0.12 10.21
C ASN A 46 -12.93 0.56 9.46
N ASN A 47 -14.17 0.34 9.93
CA ASN A 47 -15.40 0.82 9.27
C ASN A 47 -15.58 0.33 7.82
N ASN A 48 -14.86 -0.70 7.41
CA ASN A 48 -15.00 -1.33 6.10
C ASN A 48 -16.15 -2.35 6.12
N PRO A 49 -17.17 -2.21 5.27
CA PRO A 49 -18.34 -3.12 5.28
C PRO A 49 -18.03 -4.48 4.63
N GLY A 50 -16.96 -4.55 3.84
CA GLY A 50 -16.57 -5.75 3.10
C GLY A 50 -15.52 -6.58 3.83
N ARG A 51 -14.96 -7.54 3.10
CA ARG A 51 -13.89 -8.42 3.59
C ARG A 51 -12.54 -7.80 3.32
N VAL A 52 -11.65 -7.88 4.30
CA VAL A 52 -10.25 -7.46 4.19
C VAL A 52 -9.37 -8.70 4.33
N ILE A 53 -8.56 -8.95 3.32
CA ILE A 53 -7.74 -10.16 3.20
C ILE A 53 -6.28 -9.72 3.18
N GLY A 54 -5.55 -10.05 4.23
CA GLY A 54 -4.11 -9.85 4.32
C GLY A 54 -3.36 -11.12 3.94
N ILE A 55 -2.40 -11.00 3.04
CA ILE A 55 -1.57 -12.11 2.57
C ILE A 55 -0.11 -11.80 2.88
N ASP A 56 0.57 -12.73 3.55
CA ASP A 56 1.99 -12.58 3.92
C ASP A 56 2.60 -13.96 4.20
N LEU A 57 3.90 -14.10 4.04
CA LEU A 57 4.66 -15.25 4.53
C LEU A 57 4.84 -15.20 6.06
N PHE A 58 4.76 -14.02 6.66
CA PHE A 58 5.01 -13.74 8.09
C PHE A 58 6.41 -14.20 8.55
N GLU A 59 7.38 -14.12 7.67
CA GLU A 59 8.77 -14.51 7.92
C GLU A 59 9.72 -13.30 7.87
N GLY A 60 9.19 -12.15 7.41
CA GLY A 60 9.96 -10.97 7.07
C GLY A 60 10.69 -11.12 5.74
N ASP A 61 11.53 -10.14 5.44
CA ASP A 61 12.31 -10.11 4.19
C ASP A 61 13.64 -9.36 4.37
N ALA A 62 14.36 -9.11 3.27
CA ALA A 62 15.64 -8.44 3.26
C ALA A 62 15.58 -6.96 3.74
N HIS A 63 14.40 -6.30 3.63
CA HIS A 63 14.19 -4.92 4.03
C HIS A 63 13.53 -4.81 5.40
N ALA A 64 12.50 -5.62 5.64
CA ALA A 64 11.77 -5.65 6.92
C ALA A 64 12.54 -6.40 8.04
N GLY A 65 13.55 -7.21 7.68
CA GLY A 65 14.25 -8.10 8.61
C GLY A 65 13.44 -9.35 8.94
N THR A 66 14.06 -10.25 9.72
CA THR A 66 13.42 -11.51 10.13
C THR A 66 12.33 -11.27 11.17
N ARG A 67 11.21 -11.97 11.04
CA ARG A 67 10.09 -11.93 11.98
C ARG A 67 10.12 -13.13 12.95
N GLU A 68 9.42 -12.98 14.07
CA GLU A 68 9.20 -14.06 15.03
C GLU A 68 8.40 -15.20 14.37
N LYS A 69 8.70 -16.45 14.74
CA LYS A 69 8.02 -17.64 14.16
C LYS A 69 6.51 -17.64 14.32
N ASN A 70 6.00 -16.93 15.32
CA ASN A 70 4.57 -16.81 15.64
C ASN A 70 3.98 -15.47 15.19
N GLN A 71 4.61 -14.77 14.23
CA GLN A 71 4.12 -13.47 13.74
C GLN A 71 2.68 -13.57 13.23
N HIS A 72 2.37 -14.57 12.41
CA HIS A 72 1.02 -14.81 11.91
C HIS A 72 -0.02 -14.93 13.05
N GLU A 73 0.28 -15.77 14.05
CA GLU A 73 -0.57 -16.00 15.21
C GLU A 73 -0.75 -14.72 16.05
N THR A 74 0.31 -13.92 16.16
CA THR A 74 0.29 -12.63 16.87
C THR A 74 -0.67 -11.64 16.19
N VAL A 75 -0.61 -11.49 14.88
CA VAL A 75 -1.52 -10.62 14.12
C VAL A 75 -2.95 -11.16 14.15
N GLN A 76 -3.12 -12.48 14.04
CA GLN A 76 -4.44 -13.14 14.17
C GLN A 76 -5.06 -12.94 15.57
N GLN A 77 -4.24 -13.01 16.63
CA GLN A 77 -4.69 -12.76 17.99
C GLN A 77 -5.12 -11.30 18.16
N PHE A 78 -4.34 -10.36 17.62
CA PHE A 78 -4.71 -8.92 17.61
C PHE A 78 -6.06 -8.70 16.94
N ALA A 79 -6.29 -9.31 15.76
CA ALA A 79 -7.56 -9.22 15.05
C ALA A 79 -8.73 -9.73 15.91
N THR A 80 -8.54 -10.87 16.57
CA THR A 80 -9.54 -11.49 17.45
C THR A 80 -9.87 -10.63 18.66
N ASP A 81 -8.84 -10.16 19.38
CA ASP A 81 -8.98 -9.37 20.61
C ASP A 81 -9.64 -8.01 20.36
N ASN A 82 -9.46 -7.47 19.15
CA ASN A 82 -10.02 -6.19 18.74
C ASN A 82 -11.28 -6.31 17.87
N LYS A 83 -11.81 -7.54 17.70
CA LYS A 83 -13.07 -7.84 17.01
C LYS A 83 -13.10 -7.43 15.54
N TYR A 84 -11.97 -7.54 14.83
CA TYR A 84 -11.91 -7.39 13.38
C TYR A 84 -12.50 -8.63 12.68
N THR A 85 -13.82 -8.77 12.72
CA THR A 85 -14.54 -9.95 12.18
C THR A 85 -14.54 -10.00 10.66
N ASN A 86 -14.20 -8.90 10.00
CA ASN A 86 -14.09 -8.76 8.55
C ASN A 86 -12.68 -9.04 8.00
N VAL A 87 -11.69 -9.30 8.87
CA VAL A 87 -10.31 -9.61 8.48
C VAL A 87 -10.09 -11.11 8.33
N THR A 88 -9.38 -11.49 7.29
CA THR A 88 -8.88 -12.84 7.05
C THR A 88 -7.39 -12.75 6.76
N LEU A 89 -6.57 -13.49 7.49
CA LEU A 89 -5.14 -13.62 7.24
C LEU A 89 -4.86 -14.92 6.49
N ILE A 90 -4.05 -14.83 5.44
CA ILE A 90 -3.60 -15.98 4.66
C ILE A 90 -2.07 -15.99 4.70
N LYS A 91 -1.52 -17.05 5.30
CA LYS A 91 -0.07 -17.29 5.23
C LYS A 91 0.26 -17.95 3.90
N GLY A 92 0.99 -17.24 3.03
CA GLY A 92 1.36 -17.77 1.73
C GLY A 92 2.04 -16.77 0.80
N ASP A 93 2.59 -17.29 -0.28
CA ASP A 93 3.24 -16.52 -1.34
C ASP A 93 2.18 -15.87 -2.25
N PHE A 94 2.31 -14.56 -2.49
CA PHE A 94 1.41 -13.78 -3.36
C PHE A 94 1.33 -14.37 -4.76
N ASN A 95 2.47 -14.74 -5.34
CA ASN A 95 2.58 -15.23 -6.71
C ASN A 95 1.97 -16.63 -6.91
N GLU A 96 1.90 -17.42 -5.84
CA GLU A 96 1.21 -18.70 -5.87
C GLU A 96 -0.29 -18.52 -5.68
N LEU A 97 -0.71 -17.67 -4.74
CA LEU A 97 -2.11 -17.48 -4.40
C LEU A 97 -2.90 -16.77 -5.49
N VAL A 98 -2.29 -15.83 -6.23
CA VAL A 98 -2.95 -15.11 -7.32
C VAL A 98 -3.46 -16.03 -8.42
N LYS A 99 -2.81 -17.17 -8.64
CA LYS A 99 -3.21 -18.17 -9.66
C LYS A 99 -4.62 -18.73 -9.43
N TYR A 100 -5.11 -18.65 -8.21
CA TYR A 100 -6.43 -19.15 -7.79
C TYR A 100 -7.41 -18.01 -7.49
N TRP A 101 -6.96 -16.75 -7.65
CA TRP A 101 -7.79 -15.59 -7.34
C TRP A 101 -8.75 -15.28 -8.48
N ILE A 102 -10.05 -15.19 -8.19
CA ILE A 102 -11.10 -14.94 -9.20
C ILE A 102 -12.03 -13.76 -8.87
N ALA A 103 -12.00 -13.29 -7.63
CA ALA A 103 -12.91 -12.23 -7.19
C ALA A 103 -12.40 -10.83 -7.58
N PRO A 104 -13.27 -9.87 -7.96
CA PRO A 104 -12.86 -8.49 -8.17
C PRO A 104 -12.42 -7.86 -6.85
N ILE A 105 -11.35 -7.06 -6.90
CA ILE A 105 -10.77 -6.35 -5.76
C ILE A 105 -11.14 -4.86 -5.88
N ASP A 106 -11.65 -4.26 -4.82
CA ASP A 106 -12.00 -2.84 -4.81
C ASP A 106 -10.84 -1.98 -4.29
N ILE A 107 -10.07 -2.49 -3.32
CA ILE A 107 -8.83 -1.88 -2.84
C ILE A 107 -7.75 -2.96 -2.82
N LEU A 108 -6.68 -2.76 -3.59
CA LEU A 108 -5.46 -3.56 -3.52
C LEU A 108 -4.37 -2.72 -2.87
N HIS A 109 -3.79 -3.18 -1.77
CA HIS A 109 -2.63 -2.57 -1.14
C HIS A 109 -1.39 -3.44 -1.36
N ILE A 110 -0.34 -2.87 -1.94
CA ILE A 110 0.94 -3.52 -2.22
C ILE A 110 1.98 -2.93 -1.27
N ASP A 111 2.46 -3.75 -0.35
CA ASP A 111 3.45 -3.40 0.67
C ASP A 111 4.36 -4.61 0.97
N GLY A 112 4.74 -5.34 -0.10
CA GLY A 112 5.64 -6.50 -0.05
C GLY A 112 7.11 -6.12 -0.16
N LEU A 113 7.92 -6.99 -0.78
CA LEU A 113 9.35 -6.75 -0.94
C LEU A 113 9.65 -5.55 -1.86
N HIS A 114 10.42 -4.58 -1.38
CA HIS A 114 10.66 -3.27 -2.00
C HIS A 114 11.75 -3.28 -3.11
N THR A 115 11.87 -4.37 -3.87
CA THR A 115 12.66 -4.40 -5.11
C THR A 115 11.78 -4.08 -6.31
N TYR A 116 12.38 -3.56 -7.38
CA TYR A 116 11.65 -3.24 -8.61
C TYR A 116 10.89 -4.45 -9.16
N GLU A 117 11.57 -5.60 -9.25
CA GLU A 117 11.02 -6.84 -9.81
C GLU A 117 9.85 -7.38 -8.97
N ALA A 118 9.99 -7.41 -7.63
CA ALA A 118 8.94 -7.90 -6.75
C ALA A 118 7.70 -6.99 -6.79
N CYS A 119 7.88 -5.69 -6.59
CA CYS A 119 6.80 -4.73 -6.61
C CYS A 119 6.07 -4.68 -7.98
N LEU A 120 6.83 -4.74 -9.10
CA LEU A 120 6.24 -4.81 -10.43
C LEU A 120 5.47 -6.11 -10.63
N MET A 121 5.99 -7.23 -10.17
CA MET A 121 5.33 -8.54 -10.28
C MET A 121 4.02 -8.56 -9.48
N ASP A 122 4.00 -8.02 -8.28
CA ASP A 122 2.79 -7.90 -7.46
C ASP A 122 1.73 -7.05 -8.20
N PHE A 123 2.13 -5.89 -8.75
CA PHE A 123 1.22 -5.06 -9.52
C PHE A 123 0.69 -5.75 -10.80
N VAL A 124 1.57 -6.42 -11.55
CA VAL A 124 1.20 -7.08 -12.83
C VAL A 124 0.29 -8.27 -12.58
N ASN A 125 0.53 -9.03 -11.52
CA ASN A 125 -0.25 -10.24 -11.22
C ASN A 125 -1.59 -9.89 -10.55
N TRP A 126 -1.62 -8.98 -9.58
CA TRP A 126 -2.83 -8.66 -8.82
C TRP A 126 -3.65 -7.50 -9.40
N GLY A 127 -2.99 -6.53 -10.04
CA GLY A 127 -3.66 -5.36 -10.64
C GLY A 127 -4.79 -5.69 -11.63
N PRO A 128 -4.69 -6.73 -12.47
CA PRO A 128 -5.80 -7.13 -13.36
C PRO A 128 -7.09 -7.51 -12.63
N HIS A 129 -7.02 -7.92 -11.37
CA HIS A 129 -8.19 -8.26 -10.55
C HIS A 129 -8.87 -7.02 -9.94
N VAL A 130 -8.23 -5.84 -9.99
CA VAL A 130 -8.83 -4.61 -9.47
C VAL A 130 -10.00 -4.17 -10.33
N SER A 131 -11.15 -3.95 -9.69
CA SER A 131 -12.41 -3.56 -10.34
C SER A 131 -12.29 -2.20 -11.06
N ALA A 132 -13.21 -1.90 -11.98
CA ALA A 132 -13.18 -0.66 -12.77
C ALA A 132 -13.28 0.62 -11.92
N ALA A 133 -13.89 0.55 -10.75
CA ALA A 133 -13.97 1.65 -9.77
C ALA A 133 -12.94 1.51 -8.64
N GLY A 134 -12.09 0.49 -8.69
CA GLY A 134 -11.13 0.19 -7.61
C GLY A 134 -9.85 1.01 -7.70
N VAL A 135 -9.02 0.83 -6.68
CA VAL A 135 -7.73 1.49 -6.54
C VAL A 135 -6.62 0.51 -6.19
N VAL A 136 -5.39 0.83 -6.60
CA VAL A 136 -4.18 0.20 -6.06
C VAL A 136 -3.45 1.22 -5.19
N LEU A 137 -3.12 0.82 -3.98
CA LEU A 137 -2.26 1.55 -3.05
C LEU A 137 -0.88 0.90 -3.10
N MET A 138 0.18 1.69 -3.18
CA MET A 138 1.57 1.23 -3.16
C MET A 138 2.31 2.01 -2.07
N HIS A 139 2.72 1.34 -1.02
CA HIS A 139 3.45 2.00 0.07
C HIS A 139 4.94 2.16 -0.26
N ASP A 140 5.64 2.90 0.58
CA ASP A 140 7.09 3.11 0.51
C ASP A 140 7.61 3.81 -0.76
N ILE A 141 6.76 4.51 -1.50
CA ILE A 141 7.15 5.20 -2.74
C ILE A 141 8.16 6.34 -2.54
N THR A 142 8.42 6.79 -1.31
CA THR A 142 9.46 7.79 -1.01
C THR A 142 10.66 7.21 -0.29
N SER A 143 10.55 6.00 0.25
CA SER A 143 11.63 5.31 0.97
C SER A 143 12.49 4.43 0.05
N TYR A 144 11.88 3.82 -0.96
CA TYR A 144 12.57 2.90 -1.86
C TYR A 144 12.46 3.38 -3.32
N PRO A 145 13.58 3.76 -3.95
CA PRO A 145 13.61 4.24 -5.36
C PRO A 145 13.01 3.26 -6.36
N ASP A 146 13.12 1.96 -6.09
CA ASP A 146 12.57 0.90 -6.94
C ASP A 146 11.03 0.91 -6.91
N VAL A 147 10.43 1.07 -5.73
CA VAL A 147 8.98 1.21 -5.59
C VAL A 147 8.48 2.50 -6.24
N THR A 148 9.21 3.63 -6.05
CA THR A 148 8.92 4.88 -6.76
C THR A 148 8.89 4.68 -8.26
N ARG A 149 9.89 3.97 -8.78
CA ARG A 149 10.02 3.69 -10.21
C ARG A 149 8.84 2.88 -10.73
N VAL A 150 8.46 1.79 -10.05
CA VAL A 150 7.29 0.99 -10.42
C VAL A 150 6.03 1.85 -10.42
N PHE A 151 5.77 2.61 -9.34
CA PHE A 151 4.61 3.50 -9.24
C PHE A 151 4.53 4.49 -10.42
N LEU A 152 5.66 5.06 -10.85
CA LEU A 152 5.69 6.00 -11.98
C LEU A 152 5.51 5.31 -13.33
N GLU A 153 6.06 4.11 -13.52
CA GLU A 153 6.06 3.38 -14.80
C GLU A 153 4.76 2.61 -15.07
N VAL A 154 4.05 2.11 -14.03
CA VAL A 154 2.79 1.37 -14.26
C VAL A 154 1.77 2.23 -14.98
N GLY A 155 1.16 1.64 -16.03
CA GLY A 155 0.18 2.33 -16.85
C GLY A 155 -1.13 2.61 -16.09
N ALA A 156 -1.44 3.88 -15.86
CA ALA A 156 -2.71 4.31 -15.27
C ALA A 156 -3.07 5.73 -15.73
N LYS A 157 -4.39 5.98 -15.83
CA LYS A 157 -4.90 7.29 -16.24
C LYS A 157 -4.73 8.35 -15.16
N SER A 158 -4.78 7.94 -13.89
CA SER A 158 -4.73 8.87 -12.77
C SER A 158 -3.94 8.28 -11.61
N LYS A 159 -2.92 9.02 -11.18
CA LYS A 159 -2.04 8.70 -10.06
C LYS A 159 -1.97 9.88 -9.11
N VAL A 160 -2.09 9.58 -7.83
CA VAL A 160 -1.95 10.53 -6.71
C VAL A 160 -0.93 9.97 -5.73
N ALA A 161 -0.22 10.81 -5.02
CA ALA A 161 0.75 10.38 -4.02
C ALA A 161 0.70 11.27 -2.78
N PHE A 162 0.83 10.65 -1.61
CA PHE A 162 1.26 11.30 -0.38
C PHE A 162 2.76 11.08 -0.20
N LEU A 163 3.49 12.12 0.21
CA LEU A 163 4.95 12.06 0.33
C LEU A 163 5.43 11.84 1.76
N HIS A 164 4.55 11.97 2.75
CA HIS A 164 4.83 11.67 4.16
C HIS A 164 4.74 10.18 4.47
N SER A 165 5.18 9.76 5.66
CA SER A 165 5.00 8.39 6.20
C SER A 165 5.49 7.31 5.23
N ALA A 166 6.73 7.45 4.74
CA ALA A 166 7.36 6.61 3.73
C ALA A 166 6.72 6.71 2.32
N GLY A 167 5.65 7.48 2.18
CA GLY A 167 4.96 7.74 0.92
C GLY A 167 3.93 6.66 0.55
N LEU A 168 2.78 7.11 0.05
CA LEU A 168 1.72 6.24 -0.45
C LEU A 168 1.31 6.66 -1.86
N GLY A 169 1.60 5.81 -2.84
CA GLY A 169 1.13 5.94 -4.22
C GLY A 169 -0.26 5.36 -4.38
N ILE A 170 -1.12 6.07 -5.10
CA ILE A 170 -2.50 5.69 -5.35
C ILE A 170 -2.74 5.66 -6.86
N VAL A 171 -3.05 4.50 -7.39
CA VAL A 171 -3.40 4.29 -8.79
C VAL A 171 -4.92 4.15 -8.89
N CYS A 172 -5.59 5.21 -9.35
CA CYS A 172 -7.04 5.23 -9.48
C CYS A 172 -7.47 4.70 -10.86
N ARG A 173 -8.39 3.74 -10.89
CA ARG A 173 -9.05 3.30 -12.12
C ARG A 173 -10.04 4.36 -12.60
N ASP A 174 -10.72 5.03 -11.68
CA ASP A 174 -11.62 6.16 -11.94
C ASP A 174 -10.87 7.50 -11.73
N PRO A 175 -10.71 8.33 -12.78
CA PRO A 175 -10.08 9.65 -12.65
C PRO A 175 -10.80 10.60 -11.68
N ALA A 176 -12.12 10.48 -11.54
CA ALA A 176 -12.88 11.34 -10.63
C ALA A 176 -12.48 11.14 -9.16
N LEU A 177 -12.12 9.91 -8.79
CA LEU A 177 -11.60 9.63 -7.45
C LEU A 177 -10.25 10.32 -7.20
N ALA A 178 -9.37 10.36 -8.20
CA ALA A 178 -8.09 11.06 -8.07
C ALA A 178 -8.27 12.56 -7.86
N GLU A 179 -9.21 13.19 -8.59
CA GLU A 179 -9.56 14.60 -8.43
C GLU A 179 -10.17 14.88 -7.03
N GLU A 180 -11.01 13.97 -6.54
CA GLU A 180 -11.59 14.05 -5.19
C GLU A 180 -10.50 13.98 -4.12
N ILE A 181 -9.52 13.06 -4.25
CA ILE A 181 -8.39 12.95 -3.33
C ILE A 181 -7.57 14.24 -3.30
N LEU A 182 -7.19 14.75 -4.47
CA LEU A 182 -6.40 16.00 -4.59
C LEU A 182 -7.13 17.22 -4.03
N THR A 183 -8.45 17.25 -4.15
CA THR A 183 -9.27 18.33 -3.59
C THR A 183 -9.36 18.24 -2.07
N ARG A 184 -9.49 17.03 -1.54
CA ARG A 184 -9.69 16.79 -0.11
C ARG A 184 -8.41 16.87 0.71
N TYR A 185 -7.29 16.46 0.12
CA TYR A 185 -5.98 16.37 0.77
C TYR A 185 -4.98 17.31 0.10
N PRO A 186 -4.77 18.53 0.64
CA PRO A 186 -3.89 19.53 0.03
C PRO A 186 -2.40 19.12 -0.02
N ASP A 187 -2.01 18.12 0.76
CA ASP A 187 -0.67 17.51 0.81
C ASP A 187 -0.50 16.36 -0.20
N ALA A 188 -1.57 15.97 -0.87
CA ALA A 188 -1.51 15.03 -1.97
C ALA A 188 -1.00 15.69 -3.26
N VAL A 189 -0.18 14.99 -4.02
CA VAL A 189 0.38 15.45 -5.30
C VAL A 189 0.00 14.51 -6.44
N THR A 190 0.01 15.02 -7.67
CA THR A 190 -0.17 14.16 -8.86
C THR A 190 1.06 13.29 -9.09
N GLY A 191 0.89 12.14 -9.76
CA GLY A 191 2.03 11.31 -10.17
C GLY A 191 3.02 12.07 -11.07
N GLN A 192 2.54 13.01 -11.87
CA GLN A 192 3.40 13.88 -12.67
C GLN A 192 4.25 14.82 -11.80
N ALA A 193 3.65 15.47 -10.80
CA ALA A 193 4.38 16.33 -9.87
C ALA A 193 5.44 15.56 -9.08
N LEU A 194 5.12 14.32 -8.67
CA LEU A 194 6.11 13.43 -8.05
C LEU A 194 7.27 13.12 -9.02
N ALA A 195 6.99 12.81 -10.29
CA ALA A 195 8.02 12.53 -11.29
C ALA A 195 8.95 13.74 -11.50
N GLU A 196 8.39 14.95 -11.57
CA GLU A 196 9.14 16.19 -11.70
C GLU A 196 10.05 16.45 -10.48
N GLU A 197 9.57 16.20 -9.28
CA GLU A 197 10.35 16.33 -8.05
C GLU A 197 11.51 15.32 -7.99
N MET A 198 11.26 14.07 -8.40
CA MET A 198 12.31 13.04 -8.47
C MET A 198 13.42 13.39 -9.48
N VAL A 199 13.08 14.04 -10.60
CA VAL A 199 14.07 14.54 -11.58
C VAL A 199 14.91 15.64 -10.96
N LYS A 200 14.31 16.60 -10.26
CA LYS A 200 15.03 17.65 -9.54
C LYS A 200 16.02 17.09 -8.54
N LEU A 201 15.58 16.18 -7.66
CA LEU A 201 16.41 15.57 -6.65
C LEU A 201 17.64 14.84 -7.25
N LYS A 202 17.44 14.12 -8.37
CA LYS A 202 18.55 13.49 -9.10
C LYS A 202 19.54 14.51 -9.66
N GLN A 203 19.07 15.61 -10.23
CA GLN A 203 19.92 16.69 -10.77
C GLN A 203 20.72 17.38 -9.66
N ASP A 204 20.09 17.67 -8.52
CA ASP A 204 20.74 18.28 -7.38
C ASP A 204 21.80 17.36 -6.76
N ALA A 205 21.50 16.07 -6.61
CA ALA A 205 22.47 15.08 -6.14
C ALA A 205 23.69 14.96 -7.08
N GLN A 206 23.49 15.07 -8.42
CA GLN A 206 24.59 15.10 -9.37
C GLN A 206 25.43 16.38 -9.21
N ARG A 207 24.83 17.55 -9.05
CA ARG A 207 25.54 18.82 -8.82
C ARG A 207 26.40 18.78 -7.55
N PHE A 208 25.91 18.19 -6.47
CA PHE A 208 26.67 18.02 -5.22
C PHE A 208 27.87 17.09 -5.39
N ARG A 209 27.78 16.01 -6.17
CA ARG A 209 28.90 15.08 -6.44
C ARG A 209 30.04 15.73 -7.25
N PHE A 210 29.74 16.71 -8.09
CA PHE A 210 30.75 17.41 -8.93
C PHE A 210 31.34 18.66 -8.25
N ASN A 211 30.77 19.13 -7.15
CA ASN A 211 31.21 20.33 -6.43
C ASN A 211 31.90 20.04 -5.08
N THR A 212 32.17 18.79 -4.77
CA THR A 212 33.03 18.41 -3.61
C THR A 212 34.46 18.30 -4.11
N PRO A 213 35.41 19.10 -3.55
CA PRO A 213 36.80 19.14 -3.98
C PRO A 213 37.55 17.82 -3.71
#